data_cf9551b1f1332aa1188bd0a241bf5d81
#
_entry.id   cf9551b1f1332aa1188bd0a241bf5d81
#
_cell.length_a   1.000
_cell.length_b   1.000
_cell.length_c   1.000
_cell.angle_alpha   90.00
_cell.angle_beta   90.00
_cell.angle_gamma   90.00
#
_symmetry.space_group_name_H-M   'P 1'
#
loop_
_entity.id
_entity.type
_entity.pdbx_description
1 polymer ?
#
loop_
_entity_poly.entity_id
_entity_poly.type
_entity_poly.pdbx_seq_one_letter_code
_entity_poly.pdbx_strand_id
1 'polypeptide(L)'
;MPSLRLAVTLTLTLLVTPGGLSICASAAGRGPQELFHEAVQLFFDGKPVESARVFDELVEAVPAAEPDLWQRGLALYYADRFADGQAQFELHQTVNPNDIENPAWHFACVARLEGIEAARAKLVPVGEDPRVPMKEILAVFSGDGDEEAVLRAAEQGEGEARRNQLCYAHLYLGLFHEAAGNAEQAREHITQAAGPFRMDHFMGKVAVLHATLRGWAD
;
A
#
# COMPACT_ATOMS: atom_id res chain seq x y z
N MET A 1 2.75 -29.76 -38.06
CA MET A 1 2.11 -30.91 -37.34
C MET A 1 1.38 -30.34 -36.14
N PRO A 2 0.05 -30.35 -36.10
CA PRO A 2 -0.70 -29.83 -34.98
C PRO A 2 -0.87 -30.91 -33.89
N SER A 3 -0.53 -30.58 -32.67
CA SER A 3 -0.68 -31.39 -31.47
C SER A 3 -2.14 -31.40 -31.00
N LEU A 4 -2.70 -32.62 -30.99
CA LEU A 4 -4.03 -32.94 -30.54
C LEU A 4 -4.16 -32.80 -29.03
N ARG A 5 -5.01 -31.88 -28.55
CA ARG A 5 -5.39 -31.81 -27.14
C ARG A 5 -6.54 -32.72 -26.86
N LEU A 6 -6.30 -33.75 -26.02
CA LEU A 6 -7.28 -34.72 -25.58
C LEU A 6 -8.16 -34.07 -24.49
N ALA A 7 -9.44 -33.86 -24.80
CA ALA A 7 -10.43 -33.45 -23.81
C ALA A 7 -10.95 -34.70 -23.09
N VAL A 8 -10.68 -34.83 -21.79
CA VAL A 8 -11.26 -35.89 -20.96
C VAL A 8 -12.58 -35.38 -20.40
N THR A 9 -13.67 -35.87 -20.95
CA THR A 9 -15.03 -35.64 -20.45
C THR A 9 -15.32 -36.70 -19.37
N LEU A 10 -15.34 -36.27 -18.10
CA LEU A 10 -15.69 -37.11 -16.97
C LEU A 10 -17.22 -37.11 -16.80
N THR A 11 -17.88 -38.21 -17.20
CA THR A 11 -19.33 -38.40 -16.97
C THR A 11 -19.54 -38.96 -15.57
N LEU A 12 -20.10 -38.13 -14.67
CA LEU A 12 -20.43 -38.56 -13.31
C LEU A 12 -21.85 -39.12 -13.27
N THR A 13 -21.98 -40.43 -13.10
CA THR A 13 -23.28 -41.11 -12.93
C THR A 13 -23.69 -40.98 -11.46
N LEU A 14 -24.79 -40.25 -11.20
CA LEU A 14 -25.40 -40.13 -9.87
C LEU A 14 -26.17 -41.42 -9.55
N LEU A 15 -25.72 -42.20 -8.56
CA LEU A 15 -26.50 -43.22 -7.85
C LEU A 15 -27.22 -42.53 -6.68
N VAL A 16 -28.52 -42.37 -6.77
CA VAL A 16 -29.39 -41.88 -5.70
C VAL A 16 -29.69 -43.01 -4.74
N THR A 17 -29.13 -42.94 -3.50
CA THR A 17 -29.60 -43.75 -2.37
C THR A 17 -30.41 -42.86 -1.41
N PRO A 18 -31.61 -43.30 -0.92
CA PRO A 18 -32.39 -42.55 0.04
C PRO A 18 -31.89 -42.86 1.45
N GLY A 19 -30.92 -42.11 1.89
CA GLY A 19 -30.43 -42.12 3.26
C GLY A 19 -29.87 -40.75 3.57
N GLY A 20 -30.47 -40.01 4.53
CA GLY A 20 -30.17 -38.65 4.86
C GLY A 20 -28.70 -38.36 5.06
N LEU A 21 -28.07 -37.81 4.02
CA LEU A 21 -26.78 -37.14 4.15
C LEU A 21 -27.05 -35.72 4.60
N SER A 22 -26.85 -35.50 5.90
CA SER A 22 -26.58 -34.19 6.43
C SER A 22 -25.36 -33.65 5.65
N ILE A 23 -25.60 -32.73 4.70
CA ILE A 23 -24.54 -32.00 4.04
C ILE A 23 -23.97 -31.09 5.12
N CYS A 24 -22.93 -31.56 5.81
CA CYS A 24 -22.01 -30.64 6.48
C CYS A 24 -21.51 -29.72 5.37
N ALA A 25 -22.04 -28.50 5.31
CA ALA A 25 -21.40 -27.42 4.58
C ALA A 25 -19.98 -27.36 5.15
N SER A 26 -19.02 -27.89 4.41
CA SER A 26 -17.61 -27.68 4.67
C SER A 26 -17.48 -26.15 4.73
N ALA A 27 -17.06 -25.62 5.87
CA ALA A 27 -16.57 -24.27 5.97
C ALA A 27 -15.28 -24.24 5.12
N ALA A 28 -15.43 -24.10 3.81
CA ALA A 28 -14.34 -23.78 2.93
C ALA A 28 -13.83 -22.43 3.40
N GLY A 29 -12.64 -22.42 4.01
CA GLY A 29 -11.98 -21.18 4.42
C GLY A 29 -11.90 -20.25 3.22
N ARG A 30 -11.88 -18.95 3.48
CA ARG A 30 -11.75 -17.91 2.44
C ARG A 30 -10.51 -18.23 1.58
N GLY A 31 -10.68 -18.15 0.24
CA GLY A 31 -9.56 -18.33 -0.70
C GLY A 31 -8.60 -17.14 -0.65
N PRO A 32 -7.34 -17.30 -1.15
CA PRO A 32 -6.34 -16.22 -1.11
C PRO A 32 -6.81 -14.92 -1.77
N GLN A 33 -7.54 -15.00 -2.87
CA GLN A 33 -8.09 -13.82 -3.54
C GLN A 33 -9.18 -13.14 -2.71
N GLU A 34 -10.01 -13.90 -2.03
CA GLU A 34 -11.06 -13.38 -1.14
C GLU A 34 -10.42 -12.67 0.06
N LEU A 35 -9.39 -13.27 0.67
CA LEU A 35 -8.62 -12.66 1.76
C LEU A 35 -7.98 -11.33 1.31
N PHE A 36 -7.35 -11.30 0.13
CA PHE A 36 -6.76 -10.09 -0.41
C PHE A 36 -7.81 -8.97 -0.61
N HIS A 37 -8.93 -9.29 -1.27
CA HIS A 37 -9.98 -8.31 -1.51
C HIS A 37 -10.60 -7.80 -0.21
N GLU A 38 -10.87 -8.69 0.76
CA GLU A 38 -11.40 -8.33 2.07
C GLU A 38 -10.42 -7.42 2.82
N ALA A 39 -9.12 -7.75 2.83
CA ALA A 39 -8.11 -6.93 3.50
C ALA A 39 -8.04 -5.52 2.90
N VAL A 40 -8.02 -5.40 1.56
CA VAL A 40 -8.01 -4.10 0.87
C VAL A 40 -9.31 -3.33 1.14
N GLN A 41 -10.46 -3.99 1.16
CA GLN A 41 -11.73 -3.35 1.47
C GLN A 41 -11.76 -2.82 2.90
N LEU A 42 -11.35 -3.63 3.88
CA LEU A 42 -11.23 -3.21 5.29
C LEU A 42 -10.30 -2.02 5.46
N PHE A 43 -9.19 -2.00 4.72
CA PHE A 43 -8.26 -0.88 4.72
C PHE A 43 -8.96 0.43 4.33
N PHE A 44 -9.65 0.44 3.18
CA PHE A 44 -10.36 1.63 2.70
C PHE A 44 -11.64 1.95 3.48
N ASP A 45 -12.18 0.98 4.23
CA ASP A 45 -13.27 1.21 5.21
C ASP A 45 -12.77 1.86 6.52
N GLY A 46 -11.49 2.22 6.60
CA GLY A 46 -10.90 2.84 7.79
C GLY A 46 -10.66 1.87 8.94
N LYS A 47 -10.48 0.58 8.65
CA LYS A 47 -10.25 -0.50 9.62
C LYS A 47 -8.88 -1.15 9.43
N PRO A 48 -7.78 -0.38 9.62
CA PRO A 48 -6.42 -0.87 9.31
C PRO A 48 -6.00 -2.06 10.19
N VAL A 49 -6.46 -2.14 11.43
CA VAL A 49 -6.14 -3.26 12.34
C VAL A 49 -6.74 -4.57 11.82
N GLU A 50 -8.02 -4.54 11.43
CA GLU A 50 -8.69 -5.71 10.84
C GLU A 50 -8.10 -6.06 9.47
N SER A 51 -7.76 -5.05 8.66
CA SER A 51 -7.08 -5.24 7.38
C SER A 51 -5.74 -5.96 7.55
N ALA A 52 -4.89 -5.48 8.46
CA ALA A 52 -3.61 -6.10 8.75
C ALA A 52 -3.76 -7.56 9.19
N ARG A 53 -4.76 -7.87 10.03
CA ARG A 53 -5.05 -9.24 10.46
C ARG A 53 -5.45 -10.15 9.29
N VAL A 54 -6.28 -9.66 8.37
CA VAL A 54 -6.69 -10.46 7.19
C VAL A 54 -5.51 -10.64 6.22
N PHE A 55 -4.63 -9.65 6.09
CA PHE A 55 -3.38 -9.82 5.36
C PHE A 55 -2.45 -10.86 6.02
N ASP A 56 -2.38 -10.91 7.36
CA ASP A 56 -1.60 -11.95 8.05
C ASP A 56 -2.16 -13.34 7.77
N GLU A 57 -3.50 -13.52 7.76
CA GLU A 57 -4.14 -14.78 7.35
C GLU A 57 -3.79 -15.15 5.89
N LEU A 58 -3.70 -14.18 5.00
CA LEU A 58 -3.27 -14.41 3.61
C LEU A 58 -1.83 -14.89 3.55
N VAL A 59 -0.93 -14.27 4.32
CA VAL A 59 0.49 -14.68 4.39
C VAL A 59 0.62 -16.09 4.97
N GLU A 60 -0.14 -16.43 6.02
CA GLU A 60 -0.18 -17.79 6.56
C GLU A 60 -0.67 -18.82 5.52
N ALA A 61 -1.68 -18.46 4.73
CA ALA A 61 -2.23 -19.34 3.70
C ALA A 61 -1.30 -19.49 2.48
N VAL A 62 -0.60 -18.41 2.10
CA VAL A 62 0.29 -18.35 0.92
C VAL A 62 1.54 -17.54 1.24
N PRO A 63 2.53 -18.09 1.98
CA PRO A 63 3.74 -17.36 2.36
C PRO A 63 4.52 -16.79 1.18
N ALA A 64 4.48 -17.47 0.03
CA ALA A 64 5.17 -17.02 -1.17
C ALA A 64 4.61 -15.71 -1.77
N ALA A 65 3.41 -15.27 -1.37
CA ALA A 65 2.82 -14.02 -1.84
C ALA A 65 3.30 -12.81 -1.02
N GLU A 66 3.87 -13.00 0.16
CA GLU A 66 4.21 -11.92 1.09
C GLU A 66 5.07 -10.80 0.47
N PRO A 67 6.11 -11.10 -0.35
CA PRO A 67 6.91 -10.04 -0.98
C PRO A 67 6.09 -9.08 -1.86
N ASP A 68 5.01 -9.53 -2.46
CA ASP A 68 4.17 -8.74 -3.37
C ASP A 68 3.09 -7.91 -2.63
N LEU A 69 2.90 -8.11 -1.31
CA LEU A 69 1.83 -7.50 -0.52
C LEU A 69 2.20 -6.13 0.06
N TRP A 70 2.59 -5.14 -0.78
CA TRP A 70 2.86 -3.78 -0.30
C TRP A 70 1.64 -3.13 0.40
N GLN A 71 0.41 -3.50 0.02
CA GLN A 71 -0.82 -3.06 0.68
C GLN A 71 -0.88 -3.52 2.15
N ARG A 72 -0.31 -4.69 2.46
CA ARG A 72 -0.13 -5.14 3.85
C ARG A 72 0.75 -4.17 4.62
N GLY A 73 1.86 -3.70 4.01
CA GLY A 73 2.73 -2.69 4.62
C GLY A 73 1.97 -1.41 5.00
N LEU A 74 1.09 -0.92 4.13
CA LEU A 74 0.23 0.21 4.43
C LEU A 74 -0.72 -0.09 5.60
N ALA A 75 -1.41 -1.24 5.57
CA ALA A 75 -2.31 -1.63 6.65
C ALA A 75 -1.58 -1.72 8.00
N LEU A 76 -0.36 -2.27 8.01
CA LEU A 76 0.50 -2.35 9.19
C LEU A 76 0.91 -0.97 9.71
N TYR A 77 1.28 -0.02 8.82
CA TYR A 77 1.59 1.35 9.21
C TYR A 77 0.41 2.03 9.93
N TYR A 78 -0.79 1.96 9.33
CA TYR A 78 -1.99 2.58 9.93
C TYR A 78 -2.57 1.78 11.11
N ALA A 79 -2.14 0.55 11.33
CA ALA A 79 -2.44 -0.25 12.53
C ALA A 79 -1.42 -0.07 13.66
N ASP A 80 -0.49 0.91 13.54
CA ASP A 80 0.64 1.16 14.45
C ASP A 80 1.59 -0.04 14.65
N ARG A 81 1.58 -0.99 13.69
CA ARG A 81 2.49 -2.15 13.65
C ARG A 81 3.75 -1.80 12.83
N PHE A 82 4.47 -0.77 13.26
CA PHE A 82 5.55 -0.16 12.48
C PHE A 82 6.71 -1.12 12.23
N ALA A 83 7.08 -1.99 13.18
CA ALA A 83 8.15 -2.97 12.99
C ALA A 83 7.79 -4.01 11.92
N ASP A 84 6.54 -4.48 11.91
CA ASP A 84 6.05 -5.40 10.87
C ASP A 84 5.96 -4.69 9.52
N GLY A 85 5.52 -3.42 9.51
CA GLY A 85 5.47 -2.57 8.30
C GLY A 85 6.86 -2.35 7.71
N GLN A 86 7.87 -2.03 8.55
CA GLN A 86 9.26 -1.92 8.12
C GLN A 86 9.72 -3.22 7.44
N ALA A 87 9.54 -4.36 8.08
CA ALA A 87 9.93 -5.66 7.53
C ALA A 87 9.22 -5.98 6.20
N GLN A 88 7.93 -5.63 6.11
CA GLN A 88 7.15 -5.81 4.88
C GLN A 88 7.70 -4.97 3.72
N PHE A 89 8.07 -3.71 3.95
CA PHE A 89 8.64 -2.86 2.90
C PHE A 89 10.06 -3.26 2.52
N GLU A 90 10.88 -3.74 3.47
CA GLU A 90 12.19 -4.34 3.18
C GLU A 90 12.04 -5.59 2.29
N LEU A 91 11.06 -6.44 2.57
CA LEU A 91 10.78 -7.62 1.77
C LEU A 91 10.25 -7.25 0.37
N HIS A 92 9.32 -6.28 0.27
CA HIS A 92 8.78 -5.81 -1.00
C HIS A 92 9.87 -5.20 -1.89
N GLN A 93 10.88 -4.54 -1.32
CA GLN A 93 12.00 -4.00 -2.08
C GLN A 93 12.74 -5.04 -2.91
N THR A 94 12.72 -6.31 -2.50
CA THR A 94 13.38 -7.40 -3.23
C THR A 94 12.69 -7.76 -4.55
N VAL A 95 11.40 -7.45 -4.68
CA VAL A 95 10.59 -7.75 -5.89
C VAL A 95 10.19 -6.50 -6.66
N ASN A 96 10.24 -5.31 -6.05
CA ASN A 96 9.93 -4.03 -6.69
C ASN A 96 11.00 -2.95 -6.38
N PRO A 97 12.24 -3.10 -6.91
CA PRO A 97 13.38 -2.28 -6.50
C PRO A 97 13.40 -0.86 -7.08
N ASN A 98 12.47 -0.48 -7.96
CA ASN A 98 12.46 0.80 -8.65
C ASN A 98 11.31 1.73 -8.24
N ASP A 99 10.58 1.39 -7.19
CA ASP A 99 9.43 2.14 -6.73
C ASP A 99 9.77 2.97 -5.49
N ILE A 100 9.85 4.29 -5.63
CA ILE A 100 10.19 5.23 -4.54
C ILE A 100 9.11 5.29 -3.46
N GLU A 101 7.88 4.87 -3.74
CA GLU A 101 6.83 4.77 -2.71
C GLU A 101 7.25 3.80 -1.60
N ASN A 102 7.93 2.71 -1.95
CA ASN A 102 8.37 1.70 -1.00
C ASN A 102 9.36 2.25 0.06
N PRO A 103 10.52 2.88 -0.32
CA PRO A 103 11.39 3.52 0.67
C PRO A 103 10.72 4.64 1.46
N ALA A 104 9.75 5.36 0.90
CA ALA A 104 9.03 6.40 1.63
C ALA A 104 8.17 5.84 2.77
N TRP A 105 7.43 4.76 2.52
CA TRP A 105 6.65 4.08 3.56
C TRP A 105 7.53 3.33 4.56
N HIS A 106 8.63 2.71 4.10
CA HIS A 106 9.65 2.15 4.99
C HIS A 106 10.19 3.21 5.94
N PHE A 107 10.61 4.37 5.40
CA PHE A 107 11.07 5.51 6.19
C PHE A 107 10.05 5.91 7.25
N ALA A 108 8.78 6.05 6.88
CA ALA A 108 7.72 6.42 7.81
C ALA A 108 7.59 5.41 8.96
N CYS A 109 7.69 4.09 8.69
CA CYS A 109 7.71 3.06 9.73
C CYS A 109 8.91 3.22 10.67
N VAL A 110 10.12 3.36 10.12
CA VAL A 110 11.35 3.52 10.93
C VAL A 110 11.32 4.81 11.75
N ALA A 111 10.86 5.92 11.16
CA ALA A 111 10.77 7.19 11.87
C ALA A 111 9.83 7.14 13.09
N ARG A 112 8.72 6.37 12.99
CA ARG A 112 7.80 6.15 14.11
C ARG A 112 8.41 5.27 15.22
N LEU A 113 9.36 4.41 14.89
CA LEU A 113 10.06 3.53 15.84
C LEU A 113 11.26 4.19 16.48
N GLU A 114 12.09 4.85 15.70
CA GLU A 114 13.46 5.22 16.06
C GLU A 114 13.81 6.69 15.81
N GLY A 115 12.88 7.43 15.19
CA GLY A 115 13.07 8.83 14.83
C GLY A 115 13.64 9.03 13.42
N ILE A 116 13.62 10.30 12.98
CA ILE A 116 13.89 10.68 11.58
C ILE A 116 15.34 10.42 11.15
N GLU A 117 16.31 10.61 12.05
CA GLU A 117 17.73 10.37 11.75
C GLU A 117 18.02 8.89 11.53
N ALA A 118 17.40 8.01 12.32
CA ALA A 118 17.48 6.59 12.10
C ALA A 118 16.82 6.16 10.78
N ALA A 119 15.67 6.78 10.44
CA ALA A 119 14.99 6.53 9.19
C ALA A 119 15.82 6.91 7.96
N ARG A 120 16.53 8.04 8.02
CA ARG A 120 17.50 8.44 6.98
C ARG A 120 18.65 7.47 6.85
N ALA A 121 19.25 7.07 7.97
CA ALA A 121 20.36 6.13 7.98
C ALA A 121 19.98 4.73 7.45
N LYS A 122 18.71 4.36 7.57
CA LYS A 122 18.15 3.07 7.14
C LYS A 122 17.36 3.14 5.84
N LEU A 123 17.36 4.28 5.14
CA LEU A 123 16.61 4.44 3.90
C LEU A 123 17.03 3.35 2.90
N VAL A 124 16.06 2.53 2.49
CA VAL A 124 16.37 1.41 1.59
C VAL A 124 16.76 1.92 0.21
N PRO A 125 17.79 1.33 -0.42
CA PRO A 125 18.20 1.71 -1.77
C PRO A 125 17.08 1.46 -2.77
N VAL A 126 16.92 2.38 -3.73
CA VAL A 126 15.93 2.27 -4.80
C VAL A 126 16.58 2.61 -6.12
N GLY A 127 16.13 1.95 -7.19
CA GLY A 127 16.56 2.23 -8.55
C GLY A 127 15.85 3.46 -9.13
N GLU A 128 15.84 3.57 -10.46
CA GLU A 128 15.25 4.70 -11.16
C GLU A 128 13.73 4.58 -11.24
N ASP A 129 13.01 5.56 -10.68
CA ASP A 129 11.58 5.72 -10.81
C ASP A 129 11.30 6.91 -11.76
N PRO A 130 10.73 6.69 -12.95
CA PRO A 130 10.51 7.76 -13.91
C PRO A 130 9.31 8.67 -13.59
N ARG A 131 8.51 8.34 -12.57
CA ARG A 131 7.34 9.15 -12.20
C ARG A 131 7.78 10.47 -11.56
N VAL A 132 7.16 11.56 -12.01
CA VAL A 132 7.35 12.89 -11.40
C VAL A 132 6.33 13.04 -10.26
N PRO A 133 6.75 13.55 -9.07
CA PRO A 133 8.06 14.07 -8.66
C PRO A 133 8.85 13.09 -7.76
N MET A 134 8.81 11.79 -8.04
CA MET A 134 9.31 10.75 -7.13
C MET A 134 10.79 10.92 -6.77
N LYS A 135 11.62 11.36 -7.72
CA LYS A 135 13.05 11.63 -7.47
C LYS A 135 13.25 12.74 -6.43
N GLU A 136 12.50 13.83 -6.55
CA GLU A 136 12.56 14.95 -5.62
C GLU A 136 12.01 14.56 -4.24
N ILE A 137 10.97 13.74 -4.19
CA ILE A 137 10.45 13.14 -2.94
C ILE A 137 11.56 12.33 -2.25
N LEU A 138 12.23 11.45 -2.96
CA LEU A 138 13.33 10.66 -2.39
C LEU A 138 14.43 11.56 -1.81
N ALA A 139 14.77 12.65 -2.50
CA ALA A 139 15.77 13.60 -2.02
C ALA A 139 15.36 14.29 -0.70
N VAL A 140 14.07 14.58 -0.49
CA VAL A 140 13.57 15.10 0.80
C VAL A 140 13.72 14.05 1.90
N PHE A 141 13.37 12.80 1.62
CA PHE A 141 13.46 11.71 2.59
C PHE A 141 14.91 11.39 2.98
N SER A 142 15.85 11.45 2.01
CA SER A 142 17.28 11.28 2.27
C SER A 142 17.92 12.47 3.00
N GLY A 143 17.30 13.65 2.95
CA GLY A 143 17.83 14.88 3.51
C GLY A 143 18.67 15.72 2.54
N ASP A 144 18.69 15.36 1.26
CA ASP A 144 19.46 16.03 0.20
C ASP A 144 18.62 16.98 -0.66
N GLY A 145 17.31 17.08 -0.38
CA GLY A 145 16.35 17.89 -1.14
C GLY A 145 15.49 18.78 -0.26
N ASP A 146 14.66 19.56 -0.92
CA ASP A 146 13.68 20.46 -0.29
C ASP A 146 12.28 20.31 -0.92
N GLU A 147 11.27 20.72 -0.15
CA GLU A 147 9.86 20.62 -0.54
C GLU A 147 9.52 21.48 -1.76
N GLU A 148 10.18 22.64 -1.89
CA GLU A 148 9.94 23.53 -3.01
C GLU A 148 10.35 22.87 -4.34
N ALA A 149 11.43 22.08 -4.34
CA ALA A 149 11.83 21.30 -5.50
C ALA A 149 10.79 20.24 -5.88
N VAL A 150 10.21 19.53 -4.88
CA VAL A 150 9.12 18.56 -5.11
C VAL A 150 7.92 19.23 -5.74
N LEU A 151 7.45 20.34 -5.19
CA LEU A 151 6.28 21.06 -5.69
C LEU A 151 6.53 21.66 -7.07
N ARG A 152 7.70 22.28 -7.31
CA ARG A 152 8.08 22.79 -8.63
C ARG A 152 8.11 21.68 -9.69
N ALA A 153 8.63 20.52 -9.37
CA ALA A 153 8.63 19.38 -10.31
C ALA A 153 7.20 18.93 -10.61
N ALA A 154 6.35 18.78 -9.59
CA ALA A 154 4.96 18.34 -9.73
C ALA A 154 4.09 19.34 -10.52
N GLU A 155 4.45 20.62 -10.55
CA GLU A 155 3.75 21.67 -11.29
C GLU A 155 4.03 21.69 -12.79
N GLN A 156 5.07 20.99 -13.26
CA GLN A 156 5.43 20.98 -14.68
C GLN A 156 4.48 20.18 -15.57
N GLY A 157 3.67 19.31 -15.00
CA GLY A 157 2.65 18.57 -15.71
C GLY A 157 1.46 19.44 -16.14
N GLU A 158 0.61 18.92 -17.00
CA GLU A 158 -0.62 19.57 -17.44
C GLU A 158 -1.84 18.69 -17.14
N GLY A 159 -3.00 19.32 -16.94
CA GLY A 159 -4.28 18.63 -16.79
C GLY A 159 -4.27 17.56 -15.69
N GLU A 160 -4.62 16.34 -16.06
CA GLU A 160 -4.66 15.21 -15.13
C GLU A 160 -3.28 14.77 -14.65
N ALA A 161 -2.26 14.83 -15.52
CA ALA A 161 -0.88 14.50 -15.13
C ALA A 161 -0.39 15.43 -14.01
N ARG A 162 -0.61 16.75 -14.14
CA ARG A 162 -0.27 17.72 -13.10
C ARG A 162 -1.01 17.43 -11.79
N ARG A 163 -2.32 17.14 -11.86
CA ARG A 163 -3.11 16.81 -10.68
C ARG A 163 -2.54 15.59 -9.97
N ASN A 164 -2.21 14.51 -10.71
CA ASN A 164 -1.66 13.29 -10.15
C ASN A 164 -0.27 13.51 -9.55
N GLN A 165 0.58 14.31 -10.21
CA GLN A 165 1.92 14.67 -9.71
C GLN A 165 1.82 15.47 -8.41
N LEU A 166 0.89 16.42 -8.32
CA LEU A 166 0.63 17.20 -7.10
C LEU A 166 0.03 16.32 -5.99
N CYS A 167 -0.80 15.33 -6.34
CA CYS A 167 -1.29 14.36 -5.36
C CYS A 167 -0.14 13.57 -4.73
N TYR A 168 0.79 13.05 -5.54
CA TYR A 168 1.98 12.36 -5.03
C TYR A 168 2.86 13.30 -4.18
N ALA A 169 3.14 14.52 -4.69
CA ALA A 169 3.93 15.50 -3.97
C ALA A 169 3.37 15.75 -2.57
N HIS A 170 2.11 16.14 -2.49
CA HIS A 170 1.47 16.47 -1.23
C HIS A 170 1.28 15.25 -0.32
N LEU A 171 0.97 14.06 -0.84
CA LEU A 171 0.86 12.84 -0.02
C LEU A 171 2.18 12.53 0.68
N TYR A 172 3.30 12.52 -0.07
CA TYR A 172 4.59 12.14 0.49
C TYR A 172 5.25 13.24 1.33
N LEU A 173 5.04 14.51 1.01
CA LEU A 173 5.43 15.60 1.91
C LEU A 173 4.63 15.55 3.22
N GLY A 174 3.33 15.28 3.14
CA GLY A 174 2.50 15.08 4.33
C GLY A 174 2.97 13.92 5.20
N LEU A 175 3.29 12.78 4.58
CA LEU A 175 3.85 11.62 5.26
C LEU A 175 5.21 11.92 5.92
N PHE A 176 6.09 12.65 5.21
CA PHE A 176 7.38 13.10 5.75
C PHE A 176 7.20 13.99 6.99
N HIS A 177 6.32 15.01 6.91
CA HIS A 177 6.04 15.90 8.03
C HIS A 177 5.41 15.17 9.21
N GLU A 178 4.49 14.22 8.97
CA GLU A 178 3.95 13.40 10.05
C GLU A 178 5.07 12.61 10.75
N ALA A 179 5.96 11.99 9.98
CA ALA A 179 7.11 11.25 10.50
C ALA A 179 8.07 12.17 11.29
N ALA A 180 8.22 13.42 10.87
CA ALA A 180 9.03 14.45 11.55
C ALA A 180 8.34 15.07 12.79
N GLY A 181 7.08 14.75 13.07
CA GLY A 181 6.30 15.34 14.16
C GLY A 181 5.71 16.73 13.87
N ASN A 182 5.76 17.17 12.62
CA ASN A 182 5.25 18.47 12.16
C ASN A 182 3.78 18.36 11.77
N ALA A 183 2.89 18.22 12.73
CA ALA A 183 1.48 17.88 12.50
C ALA A 183 0.71 18.92 11.66
N GLU A 184 1.06 20.19 11.74
CA GLU A 184 0.40 21.26 10.98
C GLU A 184 0.73 21.14 9.48
N GLN A 185 2.01 21.03 9.12
CA GLN A 185 2.45 20.81 7.74
C GLN A 185 1.94 19.47 7.19
N ALA A 186 1.98 18.41 8.01
CA ALA A 186 1.41 17.13 7.62
C ALA A 186 -0.07 17.27 7.24
N ARG A 187 -0.87 17.95 8.07
CA ARG A 187 -2.28 18.22 7.79
C ARG A 187 -2.47 19.03 6.51
N GLU A 188 -1.70 20.13 6.36
CA GLU A 188 -1.78 20.98 5.17
C GLU A 188 -1.57 20.15 3.89
N HIS A 189 -0.48 19.41 3.82
CA HIS A 189 -0.17 18.60 2.64
C HIS A 189 -1.18 17.48 2.41
N ILE A 190 -1.54 16.72 3.43
CA ILE A 190 -2.50 15.60 3.28
C ILE A 190 -3.87 16.10 2.81
N THR A 191 -4.35 17.24 3.29
CA THR A 191 -5.63 17.81 2.85
C THR A 191 -5.58 18.28 1.38
N GLN A 192 -4.43 18.76 0.89
CA GLN A 192 -4.24 19.06 -0.54
C GLN A 192 -4.30 17.78 -1.39
N ALA A 193 -3.62 16.71 -0.99
CA ALA A 193 -3.64 15.43 -1.69
C ALA A 193 -5.02 14.77 -1.69
N ALA A 194 -5.74 14.83 -0.56
CA ALA A 194 -7.07 14.23 -0.40
C ALA A 194 -8.20 15.01 -1.07
N GLY A 195 -8.03 16.31 -1.28
CA GLY A 195 -9.02 17.24 -1.80
C GLY A 195 -8.69 17.77 -3.21
N PRO A 196 -8.09 18.97 -3.35
CA PRO A 196 -7.91 19.63 -4.65
C PRO A 196 -7.13 18.80 -5.67
N PHE A 197 -6.13 18.04 -5.22
CA PHE A 197 -5.26 17.24 -6.07
C PHE A 197 -5.56 15.74 -6.04
N ARG A 198 -6.70 15.35 -5.47
CA ARG A 198 -7.08 13.93 -5.40
C ARG A 198 -7.03 13.28 -6.79
N MET A 199 -6.31 12.16 -6.88
CA MET A 199 -6.27 11.30 -8.05
C MET A 199 -7.11 10.03 -7.87
N ASP A 200 -7.59 9.45 -8.98
CA ASP A 200 -8.42 8.23 -8.95
C ASP A 200 -7.61 6.93 -8.86
N HIS A 201 -6.37 7.01 -8.40
CA HIS A 201 -5.48 5.87 -8.17
C HIS A 201 -5.54 5.39 -6.73
N PHE A 202 -4.90 4.25 -6.46
CA PHE A 202 -4.83 3.67 -5.13
C PHE A 202 -4.29 4.69 -4.10
N MET A 203 -3.18 5.39 -4.42
CA MET A 203 -2.57 6.35 -3.50
C MET A 203 -3.40 7.61 -3.29
N GLY A 204 -4.24 8.02 -4.25
CA GLY A 204 -5.23 9.07 -4.02
C GLY A 204 -6.30 8.67 -3.01
N LYS A 205 -6.70 7.40 -3.00
CA LYS A 205 -7.59 6.85 -1.95
C LYS A 205 -6.87 6.77 -0.61
N VAL A 206 -5.57 6.44 -0.60
CA VAL A 206 -4.74 6.45 0.62
C VAL A 206 -4.67 7.86 1.21
N ALA A 207 -4.51 8.91 0.41
CA ALA A 207 -4.52 10.30 0.89
C ALA A 207 -5.85 10.64 1.61
N VAL A 208 -6.98 10.25 1.02
CA VAL A 208 -8.32 10.44 1.63
C VAL A 208 -8.45 9.65 2.93
N LEU A 209 -8.03 8.39 2.92
CA LEU A 209 -8.04 7.55 4.12
C LEU A 209 -7.15 8.15 5.23
N HIS A 210 -5.95 8.63 4.88
CA HIS A 210 -5.04 9.28 5.81
C HIS A 210 -5.72 10.47 6.49
N ALA A 211 -6.28 11.40 5.69
CA ALA A 211 -7.00 12.55 6.22
C ALA A 211 -8.14 12.12 7.16
N THR A 212 -8.90 11.09 6.79
CA THR A 212 -10.01 10.57 7.59
C THR A 212 -9.52 9.99 8.92
N LEU A 213 -8.50 9.13 8.90
CA LEU A 213 -7.98 8.48 10.11
C LEU A 213 -7.31 9.46 11.09
N ARG A 214 -6.78 10.58 10.58
CA ARG A 214 -6.20 11.65 11.41
C ARG A 214 -7.22 12.72 11.83
N GLY A 215 -8.49 12.62 11.38
CA GLY A 215 -9.53 13.62 11.67
C GLY A 215 -9.27 14.95 10.97
N TRP A 216 -8.62 14.93 9.78
CA TRP A 216 -8.30 16.11 8.96
C TRP A 216 -9.23 16.24 7.73
N ALA A 217 -10.08 15.25 7.48
CA ALA A 217 -11.13 15.35 6.47
C ALA A 217 -12.22 16.31 6.95
N ASP A 218 -12.66 17.25 6.08
CA ASP A 218 -13.79 18.16 6.32
C ASP A 218 -15.12 17.40 6.22
#